data_0cbaa0841c37237ffa2663bdd45a7472
#
_entry.id   0cbaa0841c37237ffa2663bdd45a7472
#
_cell.length_a   1.000
_cell.length_b   1.000
_cell.length_c   1.000
_cell.angle_alpha   90.00
_cell.angle_beta   90.00
_cell.angle_gamma   90.00
#
_symmetry.space_group_name_H-M   'P 1'
#
loop_
_entity.id
_entity.type
_entity.pdbx_description
1 polymer ?
#
loop_
_entity_poly.entity_id
_entity_poly.type
_entity_poly.pdbx_seq_one_letter_code
_entity_poly.pdbx_strand_id
1 'polypeptide(L)'
;MAINRRKFLKTSALGTLSFAIPSLTLSQIDLGSATISTISDGTITLPGSLSFDNSMPSSELEVILNDFDLSKDELTRECNLTLYESGSKKVLFDAGAGVDFLSGMGTLVESLESIDLST
;
A
#
# COMPACT_ATOMS: atom_id res chain seq x y z
N MET A 1 -11.18 7.79 -26.71
CA MET A 1 -10.31 8.88 -26.22
C MET A 1 -9.44 8.32 -25.10
N ALA A 2 -8.16 8.06 -25.35
CA ALA A 2 -7.28 7.40 -24.39
C ALA A 2 -6.74 8.44 -23.38
N ILE A 3 -7.04 8.25 -22.11
CA ILE A 3 -6.54 9.12 -21.03
C ILE A 3 -5.09 8.74 -20.77
N ASN A 4 -4.18 9.70 -21.04
CA ASN A 4 -2.75 9.51 -20.84
C ASN A 4 -2.43 9.56 -19.33
N ARG A 5 -1.87 8.47 -18.77
CA ARG A 5 -1.52 8.32 -17.34
C ARG A 5 -0.70 9.50 -16.76
N ARG A 6 0.14 10.14 -17.56
CA ARG A 6 0.93 11.31 -17.15
C ARG A 6 0.10 12.59 -16.97
N LYS A 7 -1.06 12.73 -17.64
CA LYS A 7 -1.97 13.87 -17.46
C LYS A 7 -2.83 13.72 -16.22
N PHE A 8 -3.20 12.50 -15.83
CA PHE A 8 -4.01 12.23 -14.66
C PHE A 8 -3.31 12.69 -13.36
N LEU A 9 -1.99 12.48 -13.25
CA LEU A 9 -1.20 12.86 -12.07
C LEU A 9 -0.98 14.38 -11.91
N LYS A 10 -1.23 15.20 -12.92
CA LYS A 10 -1.01 16.66 -12.87
C LYS A 10 -2.23 17.48 -12.48
N THR A 11 -3.42 16.88 -12.42
CA THR A 11 -4.67 17.62 -12.18
C THR A 11 -5.16 17.53 -10.73
N SER A 12 -4.48 16.77 -9.86
CA SER A 12 -4.86 16.60 -8.44
C SER A 12 -4.21 17.62 -7.49
N ALA A 13 -3.57 18.66 -7.99
CA ALA A 13 -2.90 19.67 -7.16
C ALA A 13 -3.73 20.94 -7.10
N LEU A 14 -4.82 20.94 -6.31
CA LEU A 14 -5.39 22.17 -5.73
C LEU A 14 -6.06 21.86 -4.39
N GLY A 15 -5.34 22.19 -3.31
CA GLY A 15 -5.88 22.93 -2.19
C GLY A 15 -6.62 22.16 -1.11
N THR A 16 -5.89 21.51 -0.19
CA THR A 16 -6.27 21.55 1.23
C THR A 16 -5.02 21.58 2.08
N LEU A 17 -4.93 22.55 3.00
CA LEU A 17 -3.90 22.58 4.03
C LEU A 17 -4.07 21.33 4.89
N SER A 18 -3.31 20.29 4.60
CA SER A 18 -3.20 19.12 5.47
C SER A 18 -2.11 19.40 6.49
N PHE A 19 -2.47 19.44 7.76
CA PHE A 19 -1.53 19.31 8.86
C PHE A 19 -0.75 18.02 8.65
N ALA A 20 0.57 18.12 8.68
CA ALA A 20 1.47 16.99 8.53
C ALA A 20 1.31 16.02 9.72
N ILE A 21 0.48 15.02 9.55
CA ILE A 21 0.53 13.78 10.32
C ILE A 21 1.59 12.93 9.62
N PRO A 22 2.60 12.38 10.34
CA PRO A 22 3.64 11.56 9.69
C PRO A 22 2.99 10.37 9.01
N SER A 23 3.02 10.43 7.71
CA SER A 23 2.91 9.39 6.68
C SER A 23 2.16 8.09 6.99
N LEU A 24 0.87 8.15 7.09
CA LEU A 24 0.02 7.14 6.48
C LEU A 24 -0.26 7.65 5.06
N THR A 25 0.46 7.16 4.08
CA THR A 25 0.21 7.52 2.69
C THR A 25 -1.02 6.76 2.21
N LEU A 26 -2.19 7.24 2.60
CA LEU A 26 -3.46 6.78 2.05
C LEU A 26 -3.50 7.15 0.57
N SER A 27 -3.23 6.19 -0.29
CA SER A 27 -3.57 6.34 -1.70
C SER A 27 -5.08 6.24 -1.83
N GLN A 28 -5.70 7.30 -2.35
CA GLN A 28 -7.15 7.37 -2.48
C GLN A 28 -7.54 7.62 -3.93
N ILE A 29 -8.57 6.91 -4.37
CA ILE A 29 -9.19 7.08 -5.70
C ILE A 29 -10.65 7.48 -5.48
N ASP A 30 -11.02 8.67 -5.97
CA ASP A 30 -12.39 9.14 -5.97
C ASP A 30 -13.10 8.67 -7.27
N LEU A 31 -14.22 7.98 -7.11
CA LEU A 31 -15.07 7.48 -8.19
C LEU A 31 -16.40 8.27 -8.28
N GLY A 32 -16.49 9.44 -7.64
CA GLY A 32 -17.66 10.29 -7.57
C GLY A 32 -18.65 9.88 -6.48
N SER A 33 -19.34 8.76 -6.61
CA SER A 33 -20.27 8.24 -5.58
C SER A 33 -19.61 7.26 -4.60
N ALA A 34 -18.36 6.93 -4.82
CA ALA A 34 -17.61 6.00 -4.00
C ALA A 34 -16.12 6.39 -3.95
N THR A 35 -15.44 5.93 -2.92
CA THR A 35 -14.01 6.12 -2.71
C THR A 35 -13.35 4.78 -2.48
N ILE A 36 -12.16 4.60 -3.04
CA ILE A 36 -11.29 3.46 -2.76
C ILE A 36 -10.03 4.01 -2.09
N SER A 37 -9.70 3.49 -0.93
CA SER A 37 -8.51 3.87 -0.16
C SER A 37 -7.64 2.66 0.16
N THR A 38 -6.35 2.88 0.26
CA THR A 38 -5.40 1.87 0.73
C THR A 38 -5.21 2.01 2.24
N ILE A 39 -5.37 0.94 2.99
CA ILE A 39 -5.17 0.88 4.45
C ILE A 39 -4.00 -0.05 4.73
N SER A 40 -3.03 0.40 5.53
CA SER A 40 -1.86 -0.41 5.87
C SER A 40 -2.12 -1.32 7.07
N ASP A 41 -1.68 -2.57 6.97
CA ASP A 41 -1.53 -3.49 8.10
C ASP A 41 -0.06 -3.59 8.57
N GLY A 42 0.78 -2.67 8.12
CA GLY A 42 2.20 -2.62 8.42
C GLY A 42 3.07 -3.17 7.30
N THR A 43 4.29 -3.54 7.66
CA THR A 43 5.31 -4.02 6.72
C THR A 43 5.83 -5.39 7.09
N ILE A 44 6.16 -6.18 6.09
CA ILE A 44 6.82 -7.47 6.25
C ILE A 44 8.17 -7.46 5.55
N THR A 45 9.24 -7.83 6.27
CA THR A 45 10.56 -8.04 5.69
C THR A 45 10.82 -9.54 5.60
N LEU A 46 11.06 -10.02 4.39
CA LEU A 46 11.33 -11.43 4.13
C LEU A 46 12.74 -11.61 3.52
N PRO A 47 13.42 -12.71 3.85
CA PRO A 47 14.65 -13.09 3.15
C PRO A 47 14.42 -13.17 1.65
N GLY A 48 15.41 -12.74 0.86
CA GLY A 48 15.34 -12.78 -0.59
C GLY A 48 15.11 -14.19 -1.15
N SER A 49 15.62 -15.22 -0.47
CA SER A 49 15.38 -16.62 -0.82
C SER A 49 13.90 -17.06 -0.74
N LEU A 50 13.08 -16.34 0.03
CA LEU A 50 11.63 -16.56 0.11
C LEU A 50 10.83 -15.60 -0.80
N SER A 51 11.49 -14.50 -1.20
CA SER A 51 10.82 -13.42 -1.96
C SER A 51 10.99 -13.55 -3.46
N PHE A 52 12.11 -14.14 -3.90
CA PHE A 52 12.45 -14.24 -5.30
C PHE A 52 12.48 -15.71 -5.75
N ASP A 53 11.87 -15.97 -6.87
CA ASP A 53 11.89 -17.30 -7.49
C ASP A 53 13.29 -17.61 -8.04
N ASN A 54 13.76 -18.83 -7.82
CA ASN A 54 15.03 -19.35 -8.34
C ASN A 54 14.93 -19.81 -9.81
N SER A 55 13.85 -19.55 -10.51
CA SER A 55 13.66 -19.90 -11.93
C SER A 55 14.50 -19.03 -12.87
N MET A 56 15.02 -17.90 -12.39
CA MET A 56 15.82 -16.94 -13.14
C MET A 56 17.29 -17.03 -12.71
N PRO A 57 18.26 -16.91 -13.65
CA PRO A 57 19.67 -16.77 -13.30
C PRO A 57 19.92 -15.58 -12.38
N SER A 58 20.75 -15.76 -11.35
CA SER A 58 21.03 -14.70 -10.36
C SER A 58 21.54 -13.40 -10.98
N SER A 59 22.29 -13.49 -12.08
CA SER A 59 22.79 -12.31 -12.79
C SER A 59 21.69 -11.50 -13.47
N GLU A 60 20.64 -12.13 -13.95
CA GLU A 60 19.48 -11.44 -14.54
C GLU A 60 18.62 -10.82 -13.45
N LEU A 61 18.41 -11.54 -12.34
CA LEU A 61 17.69 -11.03 -11.18
C LEU A 61 18.38 -9.78 -10.60
N GLU A 62 19.71 -9.81 -10.46
CA GLU A 62 20.48 -8.67 -9.94
C GLU A 62 20.30 -7.41 -10.80
N VAL A 63 20.28 -7.55 -12.13
CA VAL A 63 20.04 -6.41 -13.03
C VAL A 63 18.67 -5.80 -12.77
N ILE A 64 17.63 -6.63 -12.67
CA ILE A 64 16.26 -6.17 -12.41
C ILE A 64 16.16 -5.49 -11.05
N LEU A 65 16.71 -6.11 -10.00
CA LEU A 65 16.65 -5.57 -8.66
C LEU A 65 17.37 -4.21 -8.54
N ASN A 66 18.52 -4.07 -9.19
CA ASN A 66 19.28 -2.82 -9.22
C ASN A 66 18.50 -1.69 -9.92
N ASP A 67 17.73 -1.99 -10.97
CA ASP A 67 16.89 -0.99 -11.65
C ASP A 67 15.78 -0.43 -10.77
N PHE A 68 15.44 -1.11 -9.67
CA PHE A 68 14.42 -0.72 -8.69
C PHE A 68 14.97 -0.40 -7.30
N ASP A 69 16.29 -0.31 -7.14
CA ASP A 69 16.97 -0.10 -5.84
C ASP A 69 16.58 -1.14 -4.78
N LEU A 70 16.37 -2.40 -5.19
CA LEU A 70 15.98 -3.49 -4.31
C LEU A 70 17.17 -4.40 -3.97
N SER A 71 17.21 -4.88 -2.72
CA SER A 71 18.18 -5.88 -2.27
C SER A 71 17.75 -7.29 -2.68
N LYS A 72 18.73 -8.11 -3.04
CA LYS A 72 18.49 -9.55 -3.26
C LYS A 72 18.45 -10.36 -1.95
N ASP A 73 18.99 -9.80 -0.87
CA ASP A 73 19.14 -10.53 0.39
C ASP A 73 17.87 -10.47 1.24
N GLU A 74 17.16 -9.35 1.14
CA GLU A 74 15.88 -9.15 1.83
C GLU A 74 14.96 -8.24 1.01
N LEU A 75 13.66 -8.43 1.19
CA LEU A 75 12.65 -7.58 0.58
C LEU A 75 11.62 -7.16 1.63
N THR A 76 11.51 -5.86 1.84
CA THR A 76 10.46 -5.26 2.66
C THR A 76 9.27 -4.90 1.77
N ARG A 77 8.08 -5.33 2.17
CA ARG A 77 6.82 -5.10 1.46
C ARG A 77 5.80 -4.48 2.40
N GLU A 78 5.05 -3.53 1.87
CA GLU A 78 3.85 -3.01 2.50
C GLU A 78 2.72 -4.05 2.41
N CYS A 79 2.01 -4.26 3.52
CA CYS A 79 0.79 -5.05 3.56
C CYS A 79 -0.41 -4.12 3.50
N ASN A 80 -0.90 -3.91 2.29
CA ASN A 80 -1.94 -2.94 1.99
C ASN A 80 -3.26 -3.65 1.69
N LEU A 81 -4.30 -3.21 2.40
CA LEU A 81 -5.68 -3.62 2.21
C LEU A 81 -6.45 -2.54 1.45
N THR A 82 -7.60 -2.92 0.91
CA THR A 82 -8.46 -1.97 0.21
C THR A 82 -9.70 -1.68 1.03
N LEU A 83 -9.97 -0.41 1.28
CA LEU A 83 -11.20 0.09 1.84
C LEU A 83 -12.05 0.72 0.72
N TYR A 84 -13.28 0.25 0.56
CA TYR A 84 -14.30 0.84 -0.29
C TYR A 84 -15.35 1.54 0.55
N GLU A 85 -15.68 2.78 0.20
CA GLU A 85 -16.70 3.58 0.86
C GLU A 85 -17.68 4.15 -0.16
N SER A 86 -18.99 3.99 0.11
CA SER A 86 -20.05 4.58 -0.71
C SER A 86 -21.28 4.89 0.13
N GLY A 87 -21.57 6.16 0.31
CA GLY A 87 -22.60 6.62 1.25
C GLY A 87 -22.32 6.13 2.66
N SER A 88 -23.25 5.36 3.24
CA SER A 88 -23.08 4.75 4.57
C SER A 88 -22.42 3.37 4.55
N LYS A 89 -22.11 2.84 3.37
CA LYS A 89 -21.49 1.50 3.24
C LYS A 89 -19.98 1.63 3.25
N LYS A 90 -19.35 0.84 4.12
CA LYS A 90 -17.91 0.67 4.19
C LYS A 90 -17.58 -0.81 4.08
N VAL A 91 -16.67 -1.17 3.20
CA VAL A 91 -16.27 -2.55 2.96
C VAL A 91 -14.75 -2.60 2.94
N LEU A 92 -14.18 -3.30 3.90
CA LEU A 92 -12.76 -3.62 3.91
C LEU A 92 -12.56 -4.95 3.20
N PHE A 93 -11.67 -4.97 2.23
CA PHE A 93 -11.24 -6.18 1.55
C PHE A 93 -9.98 -6.71 2.21
N ASP A 94 -10.07 -7.91 2.78
CA ASP A 94 -9.10 -8.56 3.62
C ASP A 94 -9.14 -8.05 5.10
N ALA A 95 -8.60 -8.85 5.99
CA ALA A 95 -8.55 -8.58 7.44
C ALA A 95 -7.12 -8.38 7.98
N GLY A 96 -6.13 -8.33 7.09
CA GLY A 96 -4.72 -8.24 7.47
C GLY A 96 -4.16 -9.54 8.08
N ALA A 97 -2.92 -9.48 8.50
CA ALA A 97 -2.20 -10.63 9.07
C ALA A 97 -2.35 -10.76 10.59
N GLY A 98 -2.71 -9.68 11.26
CA GLY A 98 -2.82 -9.62 12.72
C GLY A 98 -1.49 -9.40 13.44
N VAL A 99 -1.61 -9.03 14.71
CA VAL A 99 -0.47 -8.59 15.56
C VAL A 99 0.54 -9.70 15.90
N ASP A 100 0.10 -10.96 15.83
CA ASP A 100 0.93 -12.12 16.20
C ASP A 100 1.60 -12.80 15.00
N PHE A 101 1.42 -12.26 13.78
CA PHE A 101 1.93 -12.93 12.58
C PHE A 101 3.45 -12.75 12.44
N LEU A 102 3.91 -11.53 12.23
CA LEU A 102 5.34 -11.17 12.13
C LEU A 102 5.57 -9.75 12.64
N SER A 103 6.80 -9.48 13.07
CA SER A 103 7.20 -8.13 13.50
C SER A 103 6.98 -7.12 12.39
N GLY A 104 6.35 -6.00 12.72
CA GLY A 104 6.01 -4.92 11.78
C GLY A 104 4.63 -5.04 11.14
N MET A 105 3.90 -6.13 11.42
CA MET A 105 2.53 -6.37 10.97
C MET A 105 1.50 -6.10 12.06
N GLY A 106 0.21 -6.09 11.70
CA GLY A 106 -0.91 -6.00 12.64
C GLY A 106 -1.29 -4.58 13.04
N THR A 107 -0.95 -3.58 12.23
CA THR A 107 -1.30 -2.17 12.47
C THR A 107 -2.65 -1.76 11.87
N LEU A 108 -3.43 -2.72 11.34
CA LEU A 108 -4.69 -2.44 10.65
C LEU A 108 -5.68 -1.68 11.52
N VAL A 109 -5.84 -2.07 12.78
CA VAL A 109 -6.78 -1.42 13.71
C VAL A 109 -6.39 0.04 13.94
N GLU A 110 -5.11 0.31 14.22
CA GLU A 110 -4.59 1.66 14.37
C GLU A 110 -4.76 2.49 13.09
N SER A 111 -4.54 1.86 11.93
CA SER A 111 -4.72 2.50 10.63
C SER A 111 -6.17 2.88 10.38
N LEU A 112 -7.13 2.03 10.73
CA LEU A 112 -8.56 2.31 10.62
C LEU A 112 -8.99 3.41 11.61
N GLU A 113 -8.55 3.34 12.86
CA GLU A 113 -8.83 4.37 13.87
C GLU A 113 -8.30 5.75 13.45
N SER A 114 -7.16 5.81 12.78
CA SER A 114 -6.57 7.06 12.29
C SER A 114 -7.45 7.80 11.28
N ILE A 115 -8.42 7.12 10.67
CA ILE A 115 -9.40 7.66 9.72
C ILE A 115 -10.84 7.63 10.27
N ASP A 116 -10.97 7.62 11.58
CA ASP A 116 -12.28 7.61 12.30
C ASP A 116 -13.15 6.37 12.00
N LEU A 117 -12.51 5.22 11.70
CA LEU A 117 -13.17 3.93 11.59
C LEU A 117 -12.87 3.08 12.81
N SER A 118 -13.86 2.89 13.68
CA SER A 118 -13.79 1.91 14.77
C SER A 118 -14.25 0.53 14.28
N THR A 119 -13.58 -0.49 14.73
CA THR A 119 -13.93 -1.92 14.49
C THR A 119 -14.86 -2.41 15.59
#